data_29f17a22f838cac83c726c0c7f6b535d
#
_entry.id   29f17a22f838cac83c726c0c7f6b535d
#
_cell.length_a   1.000
_cell.length_b   1.000
_cell.length_c   1.000
_cell.angle_alpha   90.00
_cell.angle_beta   90.00
_cell.angle_gamma   90.00
#
_symmetry.space_group_name_H-M   'P 1'
#
loop_
_entity.id
_entity.type
_entity.pdbx_description
1 polymer ?
#
loop_
_entity_poly.entity_id
_entity_poly.type
_entity_poly.pdbx_seq_one_letter_code
_entity_poly.pdbx_strand_id
1 'polypeptide(L)'
;MEQILNIPAQVICSCNISGEFTPIRFRYETPACELITINVLSVDSRKHQHMRNTHEMTYVCRGQIDTNIIKTFCLRYHIASHRWTITNISN
;
A
#
# COMPACT_ATOMS: atom_id res chain seq x y z
N MET A 1 -14.84 3.30 16.04
CA MET A 1 -15.12 2.59 14.78
C MET A 1 -14.04 2.94 13.78
N GLU A 2 -13.36 1.94 13.29
CA GLU A 2 -12.30 2.16 12.29
C GLU A 2 -12.92 2.44 10.94
N GLN A 3 -12.44 3.48 10.30
CA GLN A 3 -12.82 3.77 8.93
C GLN A 3 -11.82 3.12 7.99
N ILE A 4 -12.32 2.36 7.03
CA ILE A 4 -11.49 1.83 5.96
C ILE A 4 -11.32 2.93 4.93
N LEU A 5 -10.08 3.33 4.71
CA LEU A 5 -9.75 4.27 3.66
C LEU A 5 -9.79 3.54 2.31
N ASN A 6 -9.88 4.30 1.26
CA ASN A 6 -9.82 3.77 -0.10
C ASN A 6 -9.13 4.80 -0.98
N ILE A 7 -7.86 5.06 -0.67
CA ILE A 7 -7.09 6.11 -1.33
C ILE A 7 -6.31 5.48 -2.47
N PRO A 8 -6.53 5.90 -3.72
CA PRO A 8 -5.73 5.39 -4.83
C PRO A 8 -4.26 5.74 -4.63
N ALA A 9 -3.39 4.78 -4.91
CA ALA A 9 -1.96 4.97 -4.76
C ALA A 9 -1.23 4.51 -6.01
N GLN A 10 -0.14 5.20 -6.32
CA GLN A 10 0.80 4.80 -7.35
C GLN A 10 1.99 4.15 -6.66
N VAL A 11 2.29 2.90 -7.01
CA VAL A 11 3.24 2.08 -6.27
C VAL A 11 4.35 1.60 -7.19
N ILE A 12 5.59 1.70 -6.70
CA ILE A 12 6.74 1.08 -7.33
C ILE A 12 7.05 -0.19 -6.56
N CYS A 13 7.08 -1.31 -7.26
CA CYS A 13 7.32 -2.62 -6.67
C CYS A 13 8.56 -3.26 -7.27
N SER A 14 9.22 -4.10 -6.48
CA SER A 14 10.08 -5.13 -7.04
C SER A 14 9.25 -6.40 -7.25
N CYS A 15 9.62 -7.20 -8.23
CA CYS A 15 8.99 -8.48 -8.49
C CYS A 15 10.08 -9.53 -8.53
N ASN A 16 9.97 -10.56 -7.69
CA ASN A 16 10.96 -11.63 -7.67
C ASN A 16 10.67 -12.67 -8.76
N ILE A 17 11.55 -13.67 -8.88
CA ILE A 17 11.41 -14.69 -9.92
C ILE A 17 10.16 -15.56 -9.74
N SER A 18 9.58 -15.57 -8.54
CA SER A 18 8.34 -16.30 -8.27
C SER A 18 7.10 -15.46 -8.56
N GLY A 19 7.27 -14.21 -9.02
CA GLY A 19 6.16 -13.34 -9.33
C GLY A 19 5.58 -12.61 -8.13
N GLU A 20 6.27 -12.60 -7.00
CA GLU A 20 5.81 -11.90 -5.81
C GLU A 20 6.24 -10.44 -5.85
N PHE A 21 5.30 -9.54 -5.59
CA PHE A 21 5.56 -8.12 -5.51
C PHE A 21 5.95 -7.70 -4.10
N THR A 22 6.90 -6.76 -4.02
CA THR A 22 7.26 -6.12 -2.76
C THR A 22 7.23 -4.61 -2.99
N PRO A 23 6.33 -3.86 -2.32
CA PRO A 23 6.30 -2.41 -2.46
C PRO A 23 7.60 -1.78 -1.97
N ILE A 24 8.15 -0.86 -2.76
CA ILE A 24 9.38 -0.14 -2.44
C ILE A 24 9.07 1.31 -2.10
N ARG A 25 8.17 1.91 -2.87
CA ARG A 25 7.80 3.32 -2.73
C ARG A 25 6.40 3.50 -3.28
N PHE A 26 5.64 4.38 -2.67
CA PHE A 26 4.33 4.73 -3.21
C PHE A 26 4.04 6.20 -2.95
N ARG A 27 3.07 6.72 -3.69
CA ARG A 27 2.61 8.09 -3.50
C ARG A 27 1.11 8.16 -3.67
N TYR A 28 0.52 9.14 -3.03
CA TYR A 28 -0.91 9.39 -3.12
C TYR A 28 -1.17 10.88 -3.03
N GLU A 29 -2.36 11.28 -3.46
CA GLU A 29 -2.77 12.68 -3.45
C GLU A 29 -3.68 12.92 -2.25
N THR A 30 -3.39 13.99 -1.50
CA THR A 30 -4.22 14.41 -0.38
C THR A 30 -5.46 15.14 -0.89
N PRO A 31 -6.48 15.35 -0.02
CA PRO A 31 -7.63 16.19 -0.40
C PRO A 31 -7.24 17.62 -0.81
N ALA A 32 -6.10 18.12 -0.34
CA ALA A 32 -5.57 19.43 -0.74
C ALA A 32 -4.80 19.39 -2.06
N CYS A 33 -4.87 18.27 -2.80
CA CYS A 33 -4.18 18.07 -4.07
C CYS A 33 -2.65 18.09 -3.97
N GLU A 34 -2.12 17.71 -2.83
CA GLU A 34 -0.69 17.55 -2.63
C GLU A 34 -0.29 16.09 -2.81
N LEU A 35 0.80 15.85 -3.55
CA LEU A 35 1.34 14.51 -3.69
C LEU A 35 2.30 14.22 -2.54
N ILE A 36 2.05 13.13 -1.85
CA ILE A 36 2.90 12.66 -0.75
C ILE A 36 3.57 11.37 -1.19
N THR A 37 4.89 11.33 -1.09
CA THR A 37 5.70 10.17 -1.43
C THR A 37 6.17 9.48 -0.16
N ILE A 38 5.98 8.16 -0.13
CA ILE A 38 6.32 7.32 1.02
C ILE A 38 7.38 6.33 0.57
N ASN A 39 8.48 6.27 1.30
CA ASN A 39 9.51 5.24 1.12
C ASN A 39 9.20 4.08 2.05
N VAL A 40 9.08 2.88 1.50
CA VAL A 40 8.79 1.70 2.30
C VAL A 40 10.08 1.23 2.97
N LEU A 41 10.06 1.20 4.30
CA LEU A 41 11.18 0.74 5.10
C LEU A 41 11.16 -0.76 5.31
N SER A 42 9.96 -1.32 5.49
CA SER A 42 9.79 -2.75 5.71
C SER A 42 8.38 -3.17 5.32
N VAL A 43 8.24 -4.40 4.89
CA VAL A 43 6.93 -5.03 4.69
C VAL A 43 6.77 -6.03 5.83
N ASP A 44 5.88 -5.70 6.76
CA ASP A 44 5.72 -6.48 7.98
C ASP A 44 4.85 -7.71 7.77
N SER A 45 3.89 -7.64 6.85
CA SER A 45 3.08 -8.79 6.50
C SER A 45 2.52 -8.63 5.09
N ARG A 46 2.23 -9.76 4.48
CA ARG A 46 1.50 -9.80 3.22
C ARG A 46 0.48 -10.92 3.31
N LYS A 47 -0.68 -10.69 2.74
CA LYS A 47 -1.77 -11.64 2.81
C LYS A 47 -2.51 -11.65 1.49
N HIS A 48 -2.72 -12.85 0.95
CA HIS A 48 -3.54 -13.04 -0.22
C HIS A 48 -4.97 -13.29 0.24
N GLN A 49 -5.90 -12.49 -0.23
CA GLN A 49 -7.32 -12.66 0.07
C GLN A 49 -8.07 -13.04 -1.19
N HIS A 50 -8.83 -14.11 -1.09
CA HIS A 50 -9.69 -14.57 -2.15
C HIS A 50 -11.11 -14.57 -1.61
N MET A 51 -11.93 -13.62 -2.08
CA MET A 51 -13.31 -13.51 -1.66
C MET A 51 -14.21 -13.55 -2.90
N ARG A 52 -15.00 -14.61 -3.02
CA ARG A 52 -15.89 -14.81 -4.17
C ARG A 52 -15.13 -14.70 -5.48
N ASN A 53 -15.33 -13.62 -6.23
CA ASN A 53 -14.70 -13.41 -7.53
C ASN A 53 -13.57 -12.39 -7.49
N THR A 54 -13.13 -11.99 -6.29
CA THR A 54 -12.07 -10.99 -6.16
C THR A 54 -10.82 -11.61 -5.56
N HIS A 55 -9.68 -11.25 -6.14
CA HIS A 55 -8.37 -11.60 -5.61
C HIS A 55 -7.65 -10.32 -5.23
N GLU A 56 -7.18 -10.26 -4.01
CA GLU A 56 -6.49 -9.09 -3.50
C GLU A 56 -5.27 -9.51 -2.71
N MET A 57 -4.22 -8.71 -2.79
CA MET A 57 -3.05 -8.82 -1.92
C MET A 57 -3.07 -7.65 -0.97
N THR A 58 -2.91 -7.93 0.32
CA THR A 58 -2.83 -6.90 1.35
C THR A 58 -1.42 -6.90 1.92
N TYR A 59 -0.84 -5.72 2.00
CA TYR A 59 0.51 -5.53 2.55
C TYR A 59 0.42 -4.57 3.72
N VAL A 60 1.01 -4.96 4.85
CA VAL A 60 1.20 -4.04 5.98
C VAL A 60 2.66 -3.66 5.96
N CYS A 61 2.92 -2.37 5.80
CA CYS A 61 4.30 -1.90 5.68
C CYS A 61 4.52 -0.66 6.52
N ARG A 62 5.78 -0.44 6.87
CA ARG A 62 6.21 0.78 7.53
C ARG A 62 6.80 1.69 6.48
N GLY A 63 6.30 2.90 6.43
CA GLY A 63 6.71 3.87 5.44
C GLY A 63 7.20 5.15 6.07
N GLN A 64 8.19 5.77 5.41
CA GLN A 64 8.77 7.02 5.84
C GLN A 64 8.30 8.14 4.93
N ILE A 65 7.65 9.15 5.53
CA ILE A 65 7.14 10.31 4.80
C ILE A 65 8.25 11.35 4.68
N ASP A 66 8.83 11.68 5.81
CA ASP A 66 9.93 12.64 5.95
C ASP A 66 11.00 12.00 6.80
N THR A 67 12.12 12.70 6.97
CA THR A 67 13.27 12.18 7.72
C THR A 67 12.88 11.62 9.09
N ASN A 68 11.84 12.19 9.72
CA ASN A 68 11.46 11.83 11.08
C ASN A 68 10.05 11.28 11.24
N ILE A 69 9.32 11.08 10.14
CA ILE A 69 7.93 10.64 10.23
C ILE A 69 7.81 9.25 9.62
N ILE A 70 7.53 8.27 10.49
CA ILE A 70 7.32 6.89 10.10
C ILE A 70 5.92 6.49 10.51
N LYS A 71 5.18 5.90 9.58
CA LYS A 71 3.81 5.43 9.83
C LYS A 71 3.64 4.03 9.29
N THR A 72 2.62 3.35 9.77
CA THR A 72 2.21 2.05 9.27
C THR A 72 1.09 2.24 8.25
N PHE A 73 1.27 1.61 7.08
CA PHE A 73 0.32 1.70 5.98
C PHE A 73 -0.17 0.31 5.64
N CYS A 74 -1.47 0.20 5.38
CA CYS A 74 -2.03 -0.99 4.76
C CYS A 74 -2.29 -0.68 3.30
N LEU A 75 -1.64 -1.43 2.43
CA LEU A 75 -1.81 -1.31 0.98
C LEU A 75 -2.58 -2.51 0.48
N ARG A 76 -3.50 -2.28 -0.44
CA ARG A 76 -4.25 -3.34 -1.08
C ARG A 76 -4.03 -3.28 -2.58
N TYR A 77 -3.58 -4.40 -3.14
CA TYR A 77 -3.44 -4.56 -4.58
C TYR A 77 -4.60 -5.38 -5.12
N HIS A 78 -5.37 -4.77 -6.01
CA HIS A 78 -6.50 -5.42 -6.67
C HIS A 78 -6.00 -6.09 -7.95
N ILE A 79 -5.89 -7.41 -7.91
CA ILE A 79 -5.22 -8.16 -8.97
C ILE A 79 -5.93 -7.99 -10.31
N ALA A 80 -7.26 -8.04 -10.33
CA ALA A 80 -8.01 -7.96 -11.56
C ALA A 80 -7.89 -6.62 -12.28
N SER A 81 -7.83 -5.51 -11.52
CA SER A 81 -7.76 -4.17 -12.09
C SER A 81 -6.36 -3.59 -12.12
N HIS A 82 -5.39 -4.27 -11.50
CA HIS A 82 -4.01 -3.81 -11.36
C HIS A 82 -3.91 -2.46 -10.64
N ARG A 83 -4.78 -2.23 -9.66
CA ARG A 83 -4.82 -0.97 -8.91
C ARG A 83 -4.41 -1.17 -7.48
N TRP A 84 -3.76 -0.15 -6.94
CA TRP A 84 -3.37 -0.11 -5.54
C TRP A 84 -4.19 0.92 -4.80
N THR A 85 -4.58 0.59 -3.59
CA THR A 85 -5.25 1.53 -2.68
C THR A 85 -4.60 1.46 -1.31
N ILE A 86 -4.65 2.59 -0.60
CA ILE A 86 -4.28 2.64 0.81
C ILE A 86 -5.57 2.47 1.61
N THR A 87 -5.61 1.44 2.45
CA THR A 87 -6.81 1.14 3.23
C THR A 87 -6.70 1.59 4.67
N ASN A 88 -5.49 1.81 5.17
CA ASN A 88 -5.28 2.30 6.53
C ASN A 88 -3.94 3.00 6.65
N ILE A 89 -3.90 4.05 7.47
CA ILE A 89 -2.69 4.77 7.84
C ILE A 89 -2.73 4.93 9.35
N SER A 90 -1.68 4.48 10.04
CA SER A 90 -1.59 4.60 11.49
C SER A 90 -0.17 4.91 11.93
N ASN A 91 -0.07 5.40 13.13
CA ASN A 91 1.25 5.74 13.71
C ASN A 91 1.96 4.52 14.27
#